data_f791025ac0e5396e5e627b16d4900ace
#
_entry.id   f791025ac0e5396e5e627b16d4900ace
#
_cell.length_a   1.000
_cell.length_b   1.000
_cell.length_c   1.000
_cell.angle_alpha   90.00
_cell.angle_beta   90.00
_cell.angle_gamma   90.00
#
_symmetry.space_group_name_H-M   'P 1'
#
loop_
_entity.id
_entity.type
_entity.pdbx_description
1 polymer ?
#
loop_
_entity_poly.entity_id
_entity_poly.type
_entity_poly.pdbx_seq_one_letter_code
_entity_poly.pdbx_strand_id
1 'polypeptide(L)'
;YGTRDAGAIWEDTYRDLLESIGFSSGKASPCVFQHVEKQISTVVHGDDFTSLGSDEALSWMESEMMKHFELKLRGRLGRESHGELRILNRIVRVNGDGLEYEADPRHVELIAESLELTGCKPVSTPGVKNPDPALESGKNEDADCSSMMANHGSTDPDGAPSISNLNDFYMA
;
A
#
# COMPACT_ATOMS: atom_id res chain seq x y z
N TYR A 1 8.92 18.88 16.31
CA TYR A 1 8.14 17.72 16.75
C TYR A 1 7.43 18.04 18.07
N GLY A 2 6.12 17.69 18.17
CA GLY A 2 5.37 17.78 19.43
C GLY A 2 4.57 19.08 19.65
N THR A 3 4.61 20.06 18.76
CA THR A 3 3.69 21.20 18.78
C THR A 3 2.41 20.89 18.00
N ARG A 4 1.30 21.50 18.42
CA ARG A 4 -0.02 21.31 17.79
C ARG A 4 -0.01 21.61 16.28
N ASP A 5 0.80 22.56 15.85
CA ASP A 5 0.83 23.06 14.47
C ASP A 5 1.93 22.43 13.60
N ALA A 6 2.76 21.54 14.17
CA ALA A 6 3.91 20.96 13.47
C ALA A 6 3.50 20.22 12.17
N GLY A 7 2.39 19.50 12.20
CA GLY A 7 1.88 18.80 11.01
C GLY A 7 1.47 19.75 9.88
N ALA A 8 0.76 20.83 10.21
CA ALA A 8 0.34 21.84 9.23
C ALA A 8 1.55 22.58 8.63
N ILE A 9 2.51 22.98 9.48
CA ILE A 9 3.75 23.63 9.01
C ILE A 9 4.54 22.72 8.08
N TRP A 10 4.62 21.42 8.41
CA TRP A 10 5.28 20.43 7.55
C TRP A 10 4.56 20.28 6.20
N GLU A 11 3.22 20.20 6.24
CA GLU A 11 2.40 20.11 5.03
C GLU A 11 2.61 21.33 4.12
N ASP A 12 2.59 22.53 4.66
CA ASP A 12 2.87 23.75 3.90
C ASP A 12 4.31 23.75 3.35
N THR A 13 5.29 23.32 4.15
CA THR A 13 6.70 23.31 3.77
C THR A 13 6.97 22.40 2.56
N TYR A 14 6.49 21.14 2.59
CA TYR A 14 6.74 20.26 1.43
C TYR A 14 5.88 20.63 0.22
N ARG A 15 4.68 21.17 0.43
CA ARG A 15 3.83 21.67 -0.66
C ARG A 15 4.50 22.82 -1.39
N ASP A 16 4.96 23.84 -0.66
CA ASP A 16 5.65 25.00 -1.25
C ASP A 16 6.88 24.57 -2.03
N LEU A 17 7.66 23.61 -1.51
CA LEU A 17 8.80 23.07 -2.24
C LEU A 17 8.37 22.36 -3.51
N LEU A 18 7.44 21.41 -3.43
CA LEU A 18 6.98 20.65 -4.61
C LEU A 18 6.40 21.58 -5.68
N GLU A 19 5.61 22.57 -5.30
CA GLU A 19 5.05 23.55 -6.23
C GLU A 19 6.16 24.43 -6.86
N SER A 20 7.18 24.80 -6.09
CA SER A 20 8.31 25.59 -6.58
C SER A 20 9.13 24.87 -7.65
N ILE A 21 9.19 23.54 -7.59
CA ILE A 21 9.90 22.70 -8.57
C ILE A 21 8.99 22.16 -9.69
N GLY A 22 7.73 22.64 -9.78
CA GLY A 22 6.83 22.41 -10.89
C GLY A 22 5.76 21.33 -10.70
N PHE A 23 5.58 20.83 -9.48
CA PHE A 23 4.45 19.96 -9.17
C PHE A 23 3.17 20.79 -8.95
N SER A 24 2.04 20.15 -9.16
CA SER A 24 0.72 20.67 -8.81
C SER A 24 -0.02 19.68 -7.94
N SER A 25 -0.69 20.16 -6.89
CA SER A 25 -1.51 19.32 -6.03
C SER A 25 -2.87 19.00 -6.64
N GLY A 26 -3.39 17.80 -6.34
CA GLY A 26 -4.71 17.37 -6.77
C GLY A 26 -5.84 18.07 -6.00
N LYS A 27 -6.86 18.54 -6.70
CA LYS A 27 -8.02 19.19 -6.06
C LYS A 27 -8.84 18.24 -5.17
N ALA A 28 -8.99 16.99 -5.59
CA ALA A 28 -9.73 15.97 -4.83
C ALA A 28 -8.88 15.29 -3.75
N SER A 29 -7.57 15.26 -3.94
CA SER A 29 -6.61 14.64 -3.03
C SER A 29 -5.38 15.54 -2.88
N PRO A 30 -5.37 16.46 -1.91
CA PRO A 30 -4.30 17.45 -1.74
C PRO A 30 -2.91 16.86 -1.45
N CYS A 31 -2.86 15.59 -1.01
CA CYS A 31 -1.62 14.85 -0.77
C CYS A 31 -1.04 14.18 -2.04
N VAL A 32 -1.75 14.28 -3.18
CA VAL A 32 -1.29 13.76 -4.46
C VAL A 32 -0.76 14.90 -5.30
N PHE A 33 0.47 14.80 -5.74
CA PHE A 33 1.16 15.81 -6.55
C PHE A 33 1.52 15.24 -7.91
N GLN A 34 1.44 16.07 -8.96
CA GLN A 34 1.83 15.70 -10.31
C GLN A 34 2.77 16.74 -10.92
N HIS A 35 3.85 16.26 -11.52
CA HIS A 35 4.72 17.04 -12.41
C HIS A 35 4.46 16.60 -13.84
N VAL A 36 3.68 17.39 -14.58
CA VAL A 36 3.20 17.01 -15.92
C VAL A 36 4.35 16.83 -16.91
N GLU A 37 5.30 17.75 -16.95
CA GLU A 37 6.41 17.70 -17.93
C GLU A 37 7.34 16.50 -17.71
N LYS A 38 7.60 16.15 -16.45
CA LYS A 38 8.47 15.01 -16.08
C LYS A 38 7.72 13.71 -15.90
N GLN A 39 6.40 13.76 -15.99
CA GLN A 39 5.53 12.60 -15.79
C GLN A 39 5.75 11.89 -14.43
N ILE A 40 5.92 12.69 -13.38
CA ILE A 40 6.06 12.18 -12.01
C ILE A 40 4.73 12.35 -11.29
N SER A 41 4.29 11.29 -10.61
CA SER A 41 3.18 11.34 -9.65
C SER A 41 3.72 10.99 -8.28
N THR A 42 3.41 11.81 -7.27
CA THR A 42 3.89 11.63 -5.90
C THR A 42 2.72 11.67 -4.93
N VAL A 43 2.68 10.73 -4.02
CA VAL A 43 1.76 10.72 -2.87
C VAL A 43 2.57 10.96 -1.61
N VAL A 44 2.11 11.89 -0.79
CA VAL A 44 2.73 12.20 0.51
C VAL A 44 1.82 11.71 1.63
N HIS A 45 2.39 10.97 2.57
CA HIS A 45 1.70 10.50 3.76
C HIS A 45 2.57 10.76 5.00
N GLY A 46 2.25 11.82 5.72
CA GLY A 46 3.09 12.30 6.81
C GLY A 46 4.46 12.77 6.31
N ASP A 47 5.49 12.01 6.64
CA ASP A 47 6.88 12.21 6.21
C ASP A 47 7.34 11.23 5.10
N ASP A 48 6.47 10.30 4.70
CA ASP A 48 6.76 9.34 3.63
C ASP A 48 6.30 9.87 2.26
N PHE A 49 7.23 9.87 1.28
CA PHE A 49 6.96 10.21 -0.12
C PHE A 49 7.01 8.96 -0.96
N THR A 50 5.93 8.69 -1.70
CA THR A 50 5.87 7.58 -2.67
C THR A 50 5.71 8.16 -4.05
N SER A 51 6.68 7.95 -4.93
CA SER A 51 6.71 8.56 -6.24
C SER A 51 6.77 7.52 -7.36
N LEU A 52 6.10 7.84 -8.46
CA LEU A 52 6.04 7.05 -9.68
C LEU A 52 6.55 7.90 -10.84
N GLY A 53 7.46 7.37 -11.64
CA GLY A 53 8.03 8.06 -12.82
C GLY A 53 9.12 7.24 -13.48
N SER A 54 9.80 7.81 -14.49
CA SER A 54 11.00 7.19 -15.04
C SER A 54 12.20 7.35 -14.09
N ASP A 55 13.20 6.50 -14.23
CA ASP A 55 14.40 6.53 -13.39
C ASP A 55 15.13 7.89 -13.42
N GLU A 56 15.21 8.52 -14.60
CA GLU A 56 15.82 9.84 -14.74
C GLU A 56 14.98 10.91 -14.02
N ALA A 57 13.66 10.83 -14.16
CA ALA A 57 12.75 11.79 -13.55
C ALA A 57 12.77 11.66 -12.02
N LEU A 58 12.77 10.43 -11.51
CA LEU A 58 12.88 10.16 -10.07
C LEU A 58 14.23 10.60 -9.52
N SER A 59 15.34 10.35 -10.23
CA SER A 59 16.67 10.81 -9.82
C SER A 59 16.76 12.34 -9.77
N TRP A 60 16.12 13.01 -10.71
CA TRP A 60 16.01 14.48 -10.69
C TRP A 60 15.21 14.94 -9.46
N MET A 61 14.03 14.37 -9.19
CA MET A 61 13.19 14.73 -8.04
C MET A 61 13.95 14.54 -6.72
N GLU A 62 14.63 13.39 -6.58
CA GLU A 62 15.48 13.09 -5.43
C GLU A 62 16.54 14.16 -5.21
N SER A 63 17.26 14.53 -6.28
CA SER A 63 18.29 15.56 -6.22
C SER A 63 17.72 16.93 -5.82
N GLU A 64 16.53 17.31 -6.29
CA GLU A 64 15.89 18.55 -5.91
C GLU A 64 15.45 18.54 -4.43
N MET A 65 14.83 17.46 -3.99
CA MET A 65 14.36 17.35 -2.61
C MET A 65 15.52 17.28 -1.60
N MET A 66 16.63 16.62 -1.93
CA MET A 66 17.82 16.54 -1.08
C MET A 66 18.52 17.88 -0.84
N LYS A 67 18.25 18.90 -1.66
CA LYS A 67 18.76 20.25 -1.40
C LYS A 67 18.09 20.93 -0.20
N HIS A 68 16.89 20.46 0.16
CA HIS A 68 16.02 21.10 1.16
C HIS A 68 15.73 20.22 2.35
N PHE A 69 15.71 18.89 2.15
CA PHE A 69 15.38 17.90 3.18
C PHE A 69 16.48 16.85 3.31
N GLU A 70 16.66 16.36 4.53
CA GLU A 70 17.44 15.15 4.77
C GLU A 70 16.55 13.94 4.46
N LEU A 71 16.74 13.32 3.30
CA LEU A 71 15.94 12.20 2.83
C LEU A 71 16.64 10.86 3.09
N LYS A 72 15.87 9.89 3.58
CA LYS A 72 16.29 8.50 3.65
C LYS A 72 15.60 7.71 2.55
N LEU A 73 16.36 7.37 1.52
CA LEU A 73 15.86 6.55 0.41
C LEU A 73 15.65 5.11 0.87
N ARG A 74 14.44 4.60 0.67
CA ARG A 74 14.09 3.21 1.03
C ARG A 74 14.35 2.23 -0.11
N GLY A 75 14.26 2.68 -1.36
CA GLY A 75 14.54 1.89 -2.55
C GLY A 75 13.69 2.26 -3.75
N ARG A 76 13.92 1.58 -4.85
CA ARG A 76 13.15 1.67 -6.09
C ARG A 76 12.66 0.29 -6.51
N LEU A 77 11.45 0.23 -7.07
CA LEU A 77 10.92 -0.94 -7.72
C LEU A 77 10.72 -0.64 -9.20
N GLY A 78 11.16 -1.53 -10.07
CA GLY A 78 10.97 -1.45 -11.51
C GLY A 78 10.81 -2.85 -12.11
N ARG A 79 10.46 -2.93 -13.37
CA ARG A 79 10.26 -4.23 -14.06
C ARG A 79 11.50 -5.12 -14.07
N GLU A 80 12.67 -4.53 -14.02
CA GLU A 80 13.95 -5.25 -14.02
C GLU A 80 14.50 -5.49 -12.61
N SER A 81 14.00 -4.76 -11.61
CA SER A 81 14.39 -4.94 -10.22
C SER A 81 13.44 -5.92 -9.52
N HIS A 82 13.89 -7.17 -9.41
CA HIS A 82 13.19 -8.16 -8.58
C HIS A 82 13.40 -7.81 -7.11
N GLY A 83 12.45 -7.11 -6.53
CA GLY A 83 12.54 -6.70 -5.14
C GLY A 83 11.17 -6.43 -4.53
N GLU A 84 11.18 -6.17 -3.23
CA GLU A 84 10.00 -5.75 -2.50
C GLU A 84 10.29 -4.47 -1.73
N LEU A 85 9.28 -3.62 -1.61
CA LEU A 85 9.32 -2.44 -0.76
C LEU A 85 8.15 -2.47 0.21
N ARG A 86 8.41 -2.03 1.43
CA ARG A 86 7.36 -1.84 2.43
C ARG A 86 6.89 -0.39 2.41
N ILE A 87 5.63 -0.19 1.99
CA ILE A 87 4.94 1.09 1.96
C ILE A 87 3.82 1.07 3.00
N LEU A 88 3.87 1.93 4.01
CA LEU A 88 2.83 2.03 5.04
C LEU A 88 2.43 0.65 5.62
N ASN A 89 3.42 -0.17 5.97
CA ASN A 89 3.27 -1.54 6.46
C ASN A 89 2.68 -2.56 5.47
N ARG A 90 2.58 -2.20 4.20
CA ARG A 90 2.19 -3.13 3.14
C ARG A 90 3.38 -3.44 2.26
N ILE A 91 3.44 -4.65 1.75
CA ILE A 91 4.52 -5.08 0.88
C ILE A 91 4.07 -4.89 -0.56
N VAL A 92 4.91 -4.21 -1.33
CA VAL A 92 4.70 -4.00 -2.77
C VAL A 92 5.81 -4.73 -3.51
N ARG A 93 5.46 -5.55 -4.49
CA ARG A 93 6.37 -6.27 -5.37
C ARG A 93 6.02 -5.97 -6.82
N VAL A 94 7.03 -5.92 -7.66
CA VAL A 94 6.85 -5.92 -9.12
C VAL A 94 7.27 -7.29 -9.64
N ASN A 95 6.37 -7.96 -10.33
CA ASN A 95 6.63 -9.21 -11.02
C ASN A 95 6.38 -9.02 -12.52
N GLY A 96 6.74 -10.04 -13.36
CA GLY A 96 6.64 -9.93 -14.81
C GLY A 96 5.23 -9.57 -15.33
N ASP A 97 4.20 -9.88 -14.56
CA ASP A 97 2.79 -9.70 -14.95
C ASP A 97 2.19 -8.39 -14.40
N GLY A 98 2.84 -7.74 -13.43
CA GLY A 98 2.31 -6.50 -12.86
C GLY A 98 2.83 -6.17 -11.48
N LEU A 99 2.00 -5.46 -10.73
CA LEU A 99 2.27 -5.02 -9.38
C LEU A 99 1.44 -5.84 -8.39
N GLU A 100 2.11 -6.46 -7.44
CA GLU A 100 1.51 -7.19 -6.35
C GLU A 100 1.54 -6.33 -5.08
N TYR A 101 0.39 -6.25 -4.42
CA TYR A 101 0.21 -5.44 -3.22
C TYR A 101 -0.35 -6.32 -2.09
N GLU A 102 0.50 -6.64 -1.13
CA GLU A 102 0.17 -7.52 -0.01
C GLU A 102 -0.32 -6.70 1.18
N ALA A 103 -1.45 -7.10 1.76
CA ALA A 103 -1.97 -6.50 2.98
C ALA A 103 -1.04 -6.75 4.18
N ASP A 104 -1.09 -5.88 5.20
CA ASP A 104 -0.32 -6.07 6.43
C ASP A 104 -0.81 -7.34 7.18
N PRO A 105 0.02 -8.39 7.30
CA PRO A 105 -0.35 -9.65 7.93
C PRO A 105 -0.70 -9.50 9.42
N ARG A 106 -0.19 -8.46 10.10
CA ARG A 106 -0.45 -8.23 11.52
C ARG A 106 -1.93 -8.05 11.86
N HIS A 107 -2.72 -7.49 10.94
CA HIS A 107 -4.16 -7.35 11.17
C HIS A 107 -4.85 -8.71 11.23
N VAL A 108 -4.44 -9.64 10.37
CA VAL A 108 -4.95 -11.02 10.37
C VAL A 108 -4.52 -11.75 11.64
N GLU A 109 -3.25 -11.60 12.03
CA GLU A 109 -2.70 -12.19 13.24
C GLU A 109 -3.44 -11.69 14.51
N LEU A 110 -3.62 -10.36 14.64
CA LEU A 110 -4.36 -9.77 15.76
C LEU A 110 -5.82 -10.23 15.82
N ILE A 111 -6.48 -10.37 14.68
CA ILE A 111 -7.86 -10.89 14.61
C ILE A 111 -7.88 -12.36 15.03
N ALA A 112 -6.96 -13.17 14.50
CA ALA A 112 -6.86 -14.57 14.85
C ALA A 112 -6.57 -14.78 16.36
N GLU A 113 -5.69 -13.97 16.94
CA GLU A 113 -5.42 -13.98 18.38
C GLU A 113 -6.65 -13.57 19.19
N SER A 114 -7.30 -12.45 18.81
CA SER A 114 -8.48 -11.94 19.55
C SER A 114 -9.68 -12.87 19.52
N LEU A 115 -9.76 -13.72 18.52
CA LEU A 115 -10.81 -14.74 18.36
C LEU A 115 -10.37 -16.12 18.82
N GLU A 116 -9.17 -16.27 19.41
CA GLU A 116 -8.59 -17.55 19.85
C GLU A 116 -8.46 -18.59 18.70
N LEU A 117 -8.30 -18.09 17.46
CA LEU A 117 -8.19 -18.91 16.24
C LEU A 117 -6.74 -19.27 15.88
N THR A 118 -5.78 -18.91 16.72
CA THR A 118 -4.34 -19.18 16.47
C THR A 118 -4.09 -20.69 16.41
N GLY A 119 -3.59 -21.16 15.27
CA GLY A 119 -3.33 -22.60 15.04
C GLY A 119 -4.54 -23.41 14.57
N CYS A 120 -5.68 -22.79 14.34
CA CYS A 120 -6.84 -23.45 13.75
C CYS A 120 -6.58 -23.85 12.30
N LYS A 121 -7.18 -24.97 11.88
CA LYS A 121 -7.08 -25.45 10.52
C LYS A 121 -7.82 -24.52 9.55
N PRO A 122 -7.17 -23.99 8.50
CA PRO A 122 -7.84 -23.14 7.54
C PRO A 122 -8.90 -23.92 6.76
N VAL A 123 -10.00 -23.26 6.42
CA VAL A 123 -11.07 -23.79 5.61
C VAL A 123 -11.33 -22.91 4.38
N SER A 124 -11.74 -23.54 3.31
CA SER A 124 -11.96 -22.89 2.01
C SER A 124 -13.38 -22.36 1.79
N THR A 125 -14.29 -22.65 2.72
CA THR A 125 -15.70 -22.23 2.60
C THR A 125 -16.08 -21.24 3.68
N PRO A 126 -16.78 -20.13 3.34
CA PRO A 126 -17.12 -19.06 4.28
C PRO A 126 -18.26 -19.40 5.26
N GLY A 127 -18.67 -20.64 5.33
CA GLY A 127 -19.68 -21.09 6.28
C GLY A 127 -20.09 -22.53 6.08
N VAL A 128 -20.59 -23.16 7.13
CA VAL A 128 -21.20 -24.48 7.05
C VAL A 128 -22.68 -24.28 6.70
N LYS A 129 -23.16 -24.97 5.66
CA LYS A 129 -24.60 -25.04 5.38
C LYS A 129 -25.29 -25.74 6.53
N ASN A 130 -26.04 -24.98 7.33
CA ASN A 130 -26.90 -25.44 8.43
C ASN A 130 -26.41 -26.71 9.10
N PRO A 131 -25.82 -26.64 10.30
CA PRO A 131 -25.59 -27.83 11.08
C PRO A 131 -26.97 -28.49 11.31
N ASP A 132 -27.05 -29.76 11.06
CA ASP A 132 -28.24 -30.56 11.36
C ASP A 132 -28.54 -30.40 12.84
N PRO A 133 -29.72 -29.92 13.29
CA PRO A 133 -30.01 -29.69 14.69
C PRO A 133 -29.89 -30.94 15.57
N ALA A 134 -29.75 -32.12 14.97
CA ALA A 134 -29.51 -33.37 15.66
C ALA A 134 -28.04 -33.57 16.11
N LEU A 135 -27.08 -32.72 15.71
CA LEU A 135 -25.66 -32.84 16.04
C LEU A 135 -25.20 -31.94 17.21
N GLU A 136 -26.08 -31.14 17.79
CA GLU A 136 -25.71 -30.23 18.90
C GLU A 136 -25.54 -30.95 20.29
N SER A 137 -25.66 -32.26 20.36
CA SER A 137 -25.54 -32.99 21.64
C SER A 137 -24.24 -33.80 21.80
N GLY A 138 -23.14 -33.40 21.20
CA GLY A 138 -21.91 -34.15 21.36
C GLY A 138 -20.64 -33.46 20.93
N LYS A 139 -19.96 -32.85 21.89
CA LYS A 139 -18.55 -32.49 21.90
C LYS A 139 -18.09 -31.35 20.98
N ASN A 140 -17.91 -30.19 21.60
CA ASN A 140 -16.97 -29.15 21.17
C ASN A 140 -15.53 -29.66 21.27
N GLU A 141 -15.03 -30.34 20.26
CA GLU A 141 -13.60 -30.72 20.20
C GLU A 141 -12.91 -30.27 18.88
N ASP A 142 -13.60 -29.59 17.96
CA ASP A 142 -12.93 -28.97 16.83
C ASP A 142 -13.60 -27.61 16.55
N ALA A 143 -13.01 -26.54 17.07
CA ALA A 143 -13.36 -25.19 16.66
C ALA A 143 -13.02 -25.06 15.18
N ASP A 144 -14.01 -25.23 14.32
CA ASP A 144 -13.89 -25.11 12.88
C ASP A 144 -13.76 -23.64 12.50
N CYS A 145 -12.56 -23.24 12.09
CA CYS A 145 -12.23 -21.91 11.62
C CYS A 145 -12.86 -21.56 10.27
N SER A 146 -13.95 -22.22 9.89
CA SER A 146 -14.53 -22.16 8.53
C SER A 146 -14.99 -20.79 8.06
N SER A 147 -15.08 -19.78 8.93
CA SER A 147 -15.80 -18.56 8.57
C SER A 147 -14.97 -17.32 8.19
N MET A 148 -13.64 -17.36 8.29
CA MET A 148 -12.87 -16.11 8.19
C MET A 148 -11.82 -16.01 7.06
N MET A 149 -11.57 -17.05 6.27
CA MET A 149 -10.53 -16.98 5.23
C MET A 149 -11.00 -17.30 3.81
N ALA A 150 -12.12 -16.75 3.41
CA ALA A 150 -12.49 -16.79 1.99
C ALA A 150 -13.13 -15.46 1.58
N ASN A 151 -12.35 -14.53 1.13
CA ASN A 151 -12.61 -13.73 -0.07
C ASN A 151 -11.61 -12.59 -0.23
N HIS A 152 -10.76 -12.67 -1.21
CA HIS A 152 -10.49 -11.59 -2.15
C HIS A 152 -9.82 -12.17 -3.39
N GLY A 153 -10.64 -12.80 -4.18
CA GLY A 153 -10.39 -13.04 -5.58
C GLY A 153 -11.60 -12.57 -6.35
N SER A 154 -11.81 -11.25 -6.41
CA SER A 154 -12.73 -10.65 -7.36
C SER A 154 -11.93 -10.17 -8.56
N THR A 155 -11.91 -10.96 -9.60
CA THR A 155 -11.59 -10.48 -10.95
C THR A 155 -12.79 -9.71 -11.43
N ASP A 156 -12.71 -8.37 -11.41
CA ASP A 156 -13.63 -7.52 -12.15
C ASP A 156 -13.32 -7.63 -13.65
N PRO A 157 -14.28 -7.99 -14.50
CA PRO A 157 -14.07 -8.12 -15.94
C PRO A 157 -14.26 -6.83 -16.74
N ASP A 158 -14.31 -5.66 -16.12
CA ASP A 158 -14.57 -4.39 -16.82
C ASP A 158 -13.46 -3.37 -16.64
N GLY A 159 -12.62 -3.27 -17.70
CA GLY A 159 -12.11 -1.99 -18.19
C GLY A 159 -11.16 -1.20 -17.28
N ALA A 160 -10.20 -1.84 -16.63
CA ALA A 160 -9.04 -1.10 -16.12
C ALA A 160 -8.25 -0.53 -17.31
N PRO A 161 -7.90 0.79 -17.31
CA PRO A 161 -7.03 1.32 -18.35
C PRO A 161 -5.71 0.55 -18.29
N SER A 162 -5.30 0.02 -19.45
CA SER A 162 -4.01 -0.66 -19.58
C SER A 162 -2.92 0.36 -19.22
N ILE A 163 -2.31 0.18 -18.06
CA ILE A 163 -1.14 0.96 -17.64
C ILE A 163 0.04 0.41 -18.44
N SER A 164 0.17 0.88 -19.68
CA SER A 164 1.20 0.43 -20.60
C SER A 164 2.60 1.00 -20.29
N ASN A 165 2.75 1.84 -19.24
CA ASN A 165 4.00 2.48 -18.87
C ASN A 165 4.13 2.61 -17.34
N LEU A 166 4.11 1.49 -16.64
CA LEU A 166 4.58 1.43 -15.25
C LEU A 166 6.11 1.29 -15.30
N ASN A 167 6.81 2.42 -15.44
CA ASN A 167 8.25 2.30 -15.59
C ASN A 167 8.97 2.14 -14.26
N ASP A 168 8.67 2.87 -13.19
CA ASP A 168 9.40 2.67 -11.94
C ASP A 168 8.62 3.22 -10.73
N PHE A 169 8.72 2.53 -9.59
CA PHE A 169 8.24 3.00 -8.30
C PHE A 169 9.41 3.50 -7.48
N TYR A 170 9.27 4.69 -6.90
CA TYR A 170 10.24 5.27 -6.00
C TYR A 170 9.62 5.55 -4.63
N MET A 171 10.38 5.29 -3.58
CA MET A 171 10.03 5.64 -2.20
C MET A 171 11.20 6.30 -1.49
N ALA A 172 10.90 7.38 -0.83
CA ALA A 172 11.80 8.05 0.09
C ALA A 172 11.24 8.02 1.53
#